data_ce7557ec09508e9a592c7e54f3f45184
#
_entry.id   ce7557ec09508e9a592c7e54f3f45184
#
_cell.length_a   1.000
_cell.length_b   1.000
_cell.length_c   1.000
_cell.angle_alpha   90.00
_cell.angle_beta   90.00
_cell.angle_gamma   90.00
#
_symmetry.space_group_name_H-M   'P 1'
#
loop_
_entity.id
_entity.type
_entity.pdbx_description
1 polymer ?
#
loop_
_entity_poly.entity_id
_entity_poly.type
_entity_poly.pdbx_seq_one_letter_code
_entity_poly.pdbx_strand_id
1 'polypeptide(L)'
;MMAMTKNFKLFRPLARVQHALIATIFVASGAASAQSITMASTTSTEQSGLFGHLMPEFKKASGLDVKVVALGTGQALDMARRGDADVLFVHDQVAEEKFVADGWGVKRYPVMYNDFILIGPKDDPVGTKGKDIVAALQKLATANGNFVSRGDKSGTHAAELRYWKLAGADAAKGSGYKECGCGMGPALNIAASSNAYVLADRGTWLNFKNRAD
;
A
#
# COMPACT_ATOMS: atom_id res chain seq x y z
N MET A 1 -0.19 20.02 -80.37
CA MET A 1 -0.90 19.47 -81.48
C MET A 1 -2.23 18.99 -80.95
N MET A 2 -3.22 19.86 -81.06
CA MET A 2 -4.46 19.69 -81.86
C MET A 2 -5.27 18.48 -81.35
N ALA A 3 -6.58 18.52 -81.14
CA ALA A 3 -7.67 19.52 -81.31
C ALA A 3 -8.92 18.82 -80.74
N MET A 4 -9.84 19.58 -80.15
CA MET A 4 -11.21 19.82 -80.54
C MET A 4 -12.05 18.59 -80.94
N THR A 5 -13.31 18.42 -80.54
CA THR A 5 -14.49 19.27 -80.58
C THR A 5 -15.66 18.58 -79.83
N LYS A 6 -16.46 19.34 -79.14
CA LYS A 6 -17.82 19.85 -79.44
C LYS A 6 -19.01 18.92 -79.20
N ASN A 7 -19.89 19.44 -78.35
CA ASN A 7 -21.33 19.65 -78.45
C ASN A 7 -22.28 18.44 -78.38
N PHE A 8 -23.44 18.44 -77.75
CA PHE A 8 -24.50 19.42 -77.58
C PHE A 8 -25.70 18.79 -76.80
N LYS A 9 -26.40 19.62 -76.12
CA LYS A 9 -27.85 19.74 -75.82
C LYS A 9 -28.45 18.98 -74.62
N LEU A 10 -28.84 19.84 -73.69
CA LEU A 10 -30.17 20.08 -73.12
C LEU A 10 -31.24 18.98 -73.25
N PHE A 11 -31.68 18.56 -72.04
CA PHE A 11 -33.13 18.58 -71.72
C PHE A 11 -33.30 18.57 -70.19
N ARG A 12 -33.99 19.60 -69.66
CA ARG A 12 -34.65 19.55 -68.31
C ARG A 12 -36.01 18.87 -68.54
N PRO A 13 -36.57 18.19 -67.52
CA PRO A 13 -37.48 18.91 -66.66
C PRO A 13 -37.36 18.52 -65.09
N LEU A 14 -37.92 19.45 -64.36
CA LEU A 14 -38.18 19.47 -62.92
C LEU A 14 -38.78 18.18 -62.39
N ALA A 15 -38.20 17.66 -61.30
CA ALA A 15 -38.98 17.00 -60.27
C ALA A 15 -38.44 17.44 -58.92
N ARG A 16 -39.26 18.16 -58.16
CA ARG A 16 -39.06 18.51 -56.78
C ARG A 16 -39.07 17.20 -55.97
N VAL A 17 -37.94 16.85 -55.39
CA VAL A 17 -37.89 15.84 -54.28
C VAL A 17 -37.37 16.57 -53.03
N GLN A 18 -38.30 16.80 -52.12
CA GLN A 18 -38.00 17.27 -50.79
C GLN A 18 -37.23 16.16 -50.08
N HIS A 19 -35.92 16.35 -49.90
CA HIS A 19 -35.14 15.50 -49.01
C HIS A 19 -35.26 16.08 -47.62
N ALA A 20 -36.08 15.43 -46.80
CA ALA A 20 -36.08 15.63 -45.37
C ALA A 20 -34.70 15.23 -44.83
N LEU A 21 -33.93 16.19 -44.39
CA LEU A 21 -32.65 15.98 -43.71
C LEU A 21 -32.95 15.50 -42.30
N ILE A 22 -32.98 14.18 -42.10
CA ILE A 22 -33.01 13.60 -40.75
C ILE A 22 -31.60 13.76 -40.20
N ALA A 23 -31.40 14.82 -39.43
CA ALA A 23 -30.18 14.98 -38.59
C ALA A 23 -30.23 13.94 -37.46
N THR A 24 -29.60 12.79 -37.66
CA THR A 24 -29.38 11.82 -36.61
C THR A 24 -28.30 12.39 -35.69
N ILE A 25 -28.75 13.01 -34.58
CA ILE A 25 -27.84 13.40 -33.48
C ILE A 25 -27.35 12.12 -32.85
N PHE A 26 -26.15 11.69 -33.22
CA PHE A 26 -25.40 10.68 -32.48
C PHE A 26 -24.99 11.31 -31.15
N VAL A 27 -25.79 11.13 -30.11
CA VAL A 27 -25.38 11.37 -28.75
C VAL A 27 -24.35 10.27 -28.46
N ALA A 28 -23.09 10.57 -28.71
CA ALA A 28 -22.01 9.76 -28.19
C ALA A 28 -22.06 9.88 -26.67
N SER A 29 -22.83 9.01 -26.01
CA SER A 29 -22.72 8.76 -24.61
C SER A 29 -21.33 8.15 -24.37
N GLY A 30 -20.33 9.02 -24.27
CA GLY A 30 -19.03 8.63 -23.77
C GLY A 30 -19.26 8.08 -22.38
N ALA A 31 -19.29 6.75 -22.26
CA ALA A 31 -19.16 6.12 -20.95
C ALA A 31 -17.85 6.66 -20.39
N ALA A 32 -17.96 7.60 -19.45
CA ALA A 32 -16.82 8.05 -18.67
C ALA A 32 -16.31 6.82 -17.92
N SER A 33 -15.35 6.12 -18.52
CA SER A 33 -14.63 5.05 -17.86
C SER A 33 -14.03 5.69 -16.62
N ALA A 34 -14.50 5.28 -15.45
CA ALA A 34 -13.94 5.77 -14.19
C ALA A 34 -12.44 5.49 -14.23
N GLN A 35 -11.65 6.57 -14.30
CA GLN A 35 -10.20 6.47 -14.36
C GLN A 35 -9.73 5.80 -13.08
N SER A 36 -9.08 4.65 -13.19
CA SER A 36 -8.58 3.91 -12.02
C SER A 36 -7.06 3.92 -11.99
N ILE A 37 -6.51 4.03 -10.80
CA ILE A 37 -5.07 3.93 -10.55
C ILE A 37 -4.80 2.72 -9.63
N THR A 38 -3.66 2.08 -9.81
CA THR A 38 -3.21 0.97 -8.96
C THR A 38 -2.25 1.49 -7.91
N MET A 39 -2.54 1.20 -6.65
CA MET A 39 -1.69 1.57 -5.52
C MET A 39 -1.11 0.32 -4.86
N ALA A 40 0.21 0.15 -4.93
CA ALA A 40 0.90 -0.86 -4.15
C ALA A 40 1.09 -0.36 -2.71
N SER A 41 0.69 -1.17 -1.75
CA SER A 41 0.79 -0.82 -0.32
C SER A 41 1.11 -2.04 0.54
N THR A 42 0.98 -1.90 1.85
CA THR A 42 1.31 -2.95 2.79
C THR A 42 0.09 -3.56 3.45
N THR A 43 0.17 -4.86 3.77
CA THR A 43 -0.88 -5.56 4.50
C THR A 43 -1.15 -4.96 5.87
N SER A 44 -0.13 -4.41 6.54
CA SER A 44 -0.33 -3.73 7.82
C SER A 44 -1.12 -2.44 7.67
N THR A 45 -0.90 -1.66 6.60
CA THR A 45 -1.68 -0.46 6.33
C THR A 45 -3.14 -0.82 5.99
N GLU A 46 -3.36 -1.86 5.22
CA GLU A 46 -4.72 -2.35 4.93
C GLU A 46 -5.42 -2.84 6.21
N GLN A 47 -4.74 -3.65 7.02
CA GLN A 47 -5.27 -4.19 8.28
C GLN A 47 -5.54 -3.12 9.34
N SER A 48 -4.91 -1.95 9.24
CA SER A 48 -5.24 -0.80 10.10
C SER A 48 -6.63 -0.22 9.84
N GLY A 49 -7.30 -0.60 8.74
CA GLY A 49 -8.59 -0.06 8.33
C GLY A 49 -8.51 1.28 7.59
N LEU A 50 -7.30 1.84 7.42
CA LEU A 50 -7.08 3.17 6.84
C LEU A 50 -7.70 3.30 5.44
N PHE A 51 -7.48 2.32 4.58
CA PHE A 51 -7.96 2.38 3.18
C PHE A 51 -9.48 2.26 3.08
N GLY A 52 -10.12 1.54 4.00
CA GLY A 52 -11.57 1.48 4.08
C GLY A 52 -12.20 2.86 4.35
N HIS A 53 -11.48 3.74 5.00
CA HIS A 53 -11.89 5.13 5.25
C HIS A 53 -11.44 6.07 4.12
N LEU A 54 -10.18 6.02 3.71
CA LEU A 54 -9.62 7.00 2.78
C LEU A 54 -10.11 6.82 1.33
N MET A 55 -10.22 5.60 0.83
CA MET A 55 -10.49 5.39 -0.60
C MET A 55 -11.87 5.89 -1.03
N PRO A 56 -12.96 5.69 -0.26
CA PRO A 56 -14.26 6.28 -0.60
C PRO A 56 -14.24 7.81 -0.64
N GLU A 57 -13.59 8.45 0.33
CA GLU A 57 -13.48 9.91 0.38
C GLU A 57 -12.62 10.46 -0.76
N PHE A 58 -11.52 9.79 -1.08
CA PHE A 58 -10.68 10.15 -2.22
C PHE A 58 -11.45 10.03 -3.55
N LYS A 59 -12.18 8.94 -3.75
CA LYS A 59 -13.02 8.74 -4.93
C LYS A 59 -14.08 9.84 -5.08
N LYS A 60 -14.73 10.19 -3.96
CA LYS A 60 -15.72 11.28 -3.92
C LYS A 60 -15.11 12.64 -4.28
N ALA A 61 -13.89 12.91 -3.81
CA ALA A 61 -13.20 14.18 -4.03
C ALA A 61 -12.58 14.30 -5.43
N SER A 62 -12.05 13.20 -5.98
CA SER A 62 -11.25 13.20 -7.23
C SER A 62 -11.94 12.59 -8.44
N GLY A 63 -12.97 11.77 -8.23
CA GLY A 63 -13.58 10.95 -9.27
C GLY A 63 -12.74 9.71 -9.66
N LEU A 64 -11.53 9.55 -9.09
CA LEU A 64 -10.63 8.44 -9.38
C LEU A 64 -10.93 7.23 -8.50
N ASP A 65 -10.85 6.05 -9.09
CA ASP A 65 -10.92 4.79 -8.35
C ASP A 65 -9.51 4.27 -8.05
N VAL A 66 -9.23 3.93 -6.79
CA VAL A 66 -7.93 3.42 -6.38
C VAL A 66 -8.03 1.92 -6.11
N LYS A 67 -7.31 1.13 -6.90
CA LYS A 67 -7.16 -0.30 -6.67
C LYS A 67 -5.97 -0.55 -5.76
N VAL A 68 -6.24 -0.92 -4.52
CA VAL A 68 -5.19 -1.21 -3.53
C VAL A 68 -4.72 -2.65 -3.69
N VAL A 69 -3.41 -2.83 -3.79
CA VAL A 69 -2.75 -4.14 -3.75
C VAL A 69 -1.85 -4.17 -2.51
N ALA A 70 -2.31 -4.87 -1.47
CA ALA A 70 -1.62 -4.94 -0.20
C ALA A 70 -0.67 -6.14 -0.14
N LEU A 71 0.61 -5.86 0.07
CA LEU A 71 1.71 -6.82 0.03
C LEU A 71 2.66 -6.60 1.23
N GLY A 72 3.77 -7.33 1.28
CA GLY A 72 4.91 -6.92 2.11
C GLY A 72 5.63 -5.72 1.49
N THR A 73 6.30 -4.87 2.30
CA THR A 73 6.97 -3.65 1.79
C THR A 73 7.92 -3.95 0.62
N GLY A 74 8.75 -4.99 0.71
CA GLY A 74 9.66 -5.38 -0.38
C GLY A 74 8.91 -5.75 -1.65
N GLN A 75 7.83 -6.52 -1.55
CA GLN A 75 7.01 -6.92 -2.68
C GLN A 75 6.26 -5.73 -3.31
N ALA A 76 5.79 -4.77 -2.49
CA ALA A 76 5.17 -3.54 -2.98
C ALA A 76 6.17 -2.68 -3.76
N LEU A 77 7.40 -2.54 -3.24
CA LEU A 77 8.50 -1.87 -3.95
C LEU A 77 8.84 -2.58 -5.28
N ASP A 78 8.90 -3.90 -5.29
CA ASP A 78 9.18 -4.68 -6.50
C ASP A 78 8.06 -4.56 -7.54
N MET A 79 6.80 -4.54 -7.10
CA MET A 79 5.65 -4.29 -7.96
C MET A 79 5.76 -2.91 -8.64
N ALA A 80 6.09 -1.87 -7.86
CA ALA A 80 6.26 -0.53 -8.40
C ALA A 80 7.48 -0.41 -9.34
N ARG A 81 8.60 -1.12 -9.06
CA ARG A 81 9.77 -1.17 -9.97
C ARG A 81 9.44 -1.76 -11.34
N ARG A 82 8.54 -2.72 -11.40
CA ARG A 82 8.10 -3.33 -12.66
C ARG A 82 7.09 -2.47 -13.42
N GLY A 83 6.63 -1.36 -12.84
CA GLY A 83 5.58 -0.52 -13.43
C GLY A 83 4.16 -1.06 -13.27
N ASP A 84 3.97 -2.05 -12.38
CA ASP A 84 2.66 -2.66 -12.13
C ASP A 84 1.80 -1.83 -11.13
N ALA A 85 2.32 -0.70 -10.65
CA ALA A 85 1.62 0.24 -9.78
C ALA A 85 1.94 1.70 -10.16
N ASP A 86 0.90 2.54 -10.12
CA ASP A 86 1.00 3.98 -10.38
C ASP A 86 1.44 4.75 -9.14
N VAL A 87 1.10 4.23 -7.96
CA VAL A 87 1.39 4.84 -6.66
C VAL A 87 1.93 3.78 -5.70
N LEU A 88 2.96 4.14 -4.96
CA LEU A 88 3.51 3.35 -3.87
C LEU A 88 3.17 4.04 -2.54
N PHE A 89 2.43 3.37 -1.68
CA PHE A 89 2.03 3.88 -0.36
C PHE A 89 2.52 2.92 0.73
N VAL A 90 3.70 3.20 1.26
CA VAL A 90 4.39 2.34 2.23
C VAL A 90 4.87 3.18 3.43
N HIS A 91 5.52 2.57 4.39
CA HIS A 91 5.90 3.21 5.65
C HIS A 91 7.32 2.85 6.14
N ASP A 92 8.23 2.53 5.23
CA ASP A 92 9.66 2.37 5.50
C ASP A 92 10.44 3.51 4.84
N GLN A 93 10.68 4.58 5.58
CA GLN A 93 11.32 5.80 5.06
C GLN A 93 12.65 5.50 4.37
N VAL A 94 13.50 4.64 4.94
CA VAL A 94 14.81 4.32 4.36
C VAL A 94 14.66 3.63 3.00
N ALA A 95 13.72 2.69 2.91
CA ALA A 95 13.44 2.00 1.66
C ALA A 95 12.79 2.94 0.62
N GLU A 96 11.92 3.85 1.05
CA GLU A 96 11.28 4.87 0.19
C GLU A 96 12.30 5.86 -0.38
N GLU A 97 13.18 6.38 0.47
CA GLU A 97 14.25 7.30 0.05
C GLU A 97 15.20 6.64 -0.95
N LYS A 98 15.59 5.38 -0.68
CA LYS A 98 16.40 4.61 -1.61
C LYS A 98 15.68 4.35 -2.95
N PHE A 99 14.39 4.04 -2.92
CA PHE A 99 13.58 3.81 -4.13
C PHE A 99 13.58 5.03 -5.06
N VAL A 100 13.46 6.24 -4.49
CA VAL A 100 13.53 7.49 -5.26
C VAL A 100 14.96 7.78 -5.72
N ALA A 101 15.96 7.59 -4.86
CA ALA A 101 17.36 7.81 -5.20
C ALA A 101 17.85 6.89 -6.33
N ASP A 102 17.34 5.66 -6.38
CA ASP A 102 17.63 4.69 -7.46
C ASP A 102 16.87 5.01 -8.77
N GLY A 103 16.05 6.07 -8.80
CA GLY A 103 15.32 6.52 -9.99
C GLY A 103 14.02 5.77 -10.29
N TRP A 104 13.54 4.92 -9.38
CA TRP A 104 12.30 4.16 -9.55
C TRP A 104 11.04 4.97 -9.20
N GLY A 105 11.18 6.03 -8.39
CA GLY A 105 10.09 6.94 -8.02
C GLY A 105 10.43 8.37 -8.39
N VAL A 106 9.41 9.14 -8.77
CA VAL A 106 9.58 10.55 -9.14
C VAL A 106 9.84 11.41 -7.91
N LYS A 107 9.07 11.18 -6.84
CA LYS A 107 9.12 11.98 -5.62
C LYS A 107 8.48 11.25 -4.45
N ARG A 108 9.05 11.43 -3.26
CA ARG A 108 8.47 11.02 -1.99
C ARG A 108 7.63 12.14 -1.40
N TYR A 109 6.42 11.83 -0.98
CA TYR A 109 5.53 12.75 -0.26
C TYR A 109 5.29 12.22 1.16
N PRO A 110 5.60 12.97 2.20
CA PRO A 110 5.18 12.62 3.55
C PRO A 110 3.66 12.83 3.65
N VAL A 111 2.91 11.74 3.93
CA VAL A 111 1.45 11.78 4.03
C VAL A 111 1.02 11.82 5.50
N MET A 112 1.57 10.89 6.29
CA MET A 112 1.31 10.75 7.71
C MET A 112 2.47 9.99 8.35
N TYR A 113 2.46 9.91 9.66
CA TYR A 113 3.35 9.01 10.39
C TYR A 113 2.52 7.90 11.06
N ASN A 114 3.14 6.75 11.22
CA ASN A 114 2.66 5.63 12.02
C ASN A 114 3.85 5.13 12.81
N ASP A 115 3.75 5.14 14.13
CA ASP A 115 4.84 4.70 14.99
C ASP A 115 4.75 3.20 15.30
N PHE A 116 5.86 2.65 15.77
CA PHE A 116 5.93 1.29 16.25
C PHE A 116 5.80 1.24 17.77
N ILE A 117 5.15 0.20 18.24
CA ILE A 117 5.00 -0.08 19.68
C ILE A 117 5.42 -1.51 19.97
N LEU A 118 6.00 -1.70 21.13
CA LEU A 118 6.23 -3.01 21.69
C LEU A 118 5.00 -3.41 22.51
N ILE A 119 4.41 -4.54 22.15
CA ILE A 119 3.27 -5.13 22.84
C ILE A 119 3.79 -6.37 23.56
N GLY A 120 3.33 -6.59 24.76
CA GLY A 120 3.75 -7.74 25.56
C GLY A 120 2.72 -8.11 26.61
N PRO A 121 3.04 -9.08 27.45
CA PRO A 121 2.19 -9.52 28.54
C PRO A 121 1.81 -8.38 29.47
N LYS A 122 0.60 -8.43 30.05
CA LYS A 122 0.08 -7.39 30.94
C LYS A 122 0.93 -7.21 32.20
N ASP A 123 1.46 -8.29 32.73
CA ASP A 123 2.35 -8.34 33.88
C ASP A 123 3.79 -7.90 33.61
N ASP A 124 4.14 -7.76 32.31
CA ASP A 124 5.45 -7.31 31.81
C ASP A 124 6.64 -7.96 32.59
N PRO A 125 6.81 -9.28 32.49
CA PRO A 125 7.78 -10.00 33.32
C PRO A 125 9.23 -9.58 33.08
N VAL A 126 9.52 -8.94 31.97
CA VAL A 126 10.87 -8.44 31.61
C VAL A 126 11.05 -6.96 31.99
N GLY A 127 9.98 -6.25 32.31
CA GLY A 127 10.05 -4.83 32.69
C GLY A 127 10.36 -3.92 31.51
N THR A 128 9.69 -4.15 30.38
CA THR A 128 9.92 -3.41 29.12
C THR A 128 9.13 -2.12 29.01
N LYS A 129 8.15 -1.88 29.89
CA LYS A 129 7.33 -0.67 29.88
C LYS A 129 8.17 0.60 29.86
N GLY A 130 7.86 1.49 28.91
CA GLY A 130 8.57 2.76 28.77
C GLY A 130 8.40 3.36 27.37
N LYS A 131 9.24 4.35 27.08
CA LYS A 131 9.25 5.05 25.79
C LYS A 131 10.50 4.75 24.94
N ASP A 132 11.40 3.94 25.47
CA ASP A 132 12.67 3.61 24.81
C ASP A 132 12.63 2.16 24.33
N ILE A 133 12.43 1.99 23.03
CA ILE A 133 12.39 0.68 22.39
C ILE A 133 13.74 -0.04 22.45
N VAL A 134 14.84 0.71 22.40
CA VAL A 134 16.20 0.14 22.45
C VAL A 134 16.45 -0.47 23.82
N ALA A 135 16.15 0.27 24.88
CA ALA A 135 16.28 -0.23 26.25
C ALA A 135 15.34 -1.44 26.51
N ALA A 136 14.14 -1.42 25.96
CA ALA A 136 13.21 -2.54 26.10
C ALA A 136 13.74 -3.82 25.43
N LEU A 137 14.30 -3.70 24.21
CA LEU A 137 14.88 -4.83 23.49
C LEU A 137 16.18 -5.35 24.15
N GLN A 138 16.98 -4.47 24.75
CA GLN A 138 18.15 -4.90 25.56
C GLN A 138 17.73 -5.75 26.75
N LYS A 139 16.67 -5.37 27.46
CA LYS A 139 16.11 -6.16 28.56
C LYS A 139 15.60 -7.51 28.07
N LEU A 140 14.89 -7.54 26.93
CA LEU A 140 14.41 -8.78 26.32
C LEU A 140 15.55 -9.72 25.94
N ALA A 141 16.62 -9.20 25.34
CA ALA A 141 17.80 -9.99 25.01
C ALA A 141 18.46 -10.56 26.27
N THR A 142 18.66 -9.75 27.30
CA THR A 142 19.31 -10.15 28.54
C THR A 142 18.51 -11.21 29.31
N ALA A 143 17.18 -11.04 29.37
CA ALA A 143 16.28 -11.97 30.04
C ALA A 143 15.92 -13.19 29.19
N ASN A 144 16.40 -13.27 27.94
CA ASN A 144 15.96 -14.26 26.95
C ASN A 144 14.43 -14.36 26.85
N GLY A 145 13.78 -13.18 26.83
CA GLY A 145 12.32 -13.06 26.85
C GLY A 145 11.68 -13.58 25.55
N ASN A 146 10.50 -14.13 25.67
CA ASN A 146 9.75 -14.61 24.50
C ASN A 146 9.39 -13.45 23.59
N PHE A 147 9.82 -13.50 22.34
CA PHE A 147 9.54 -12.50 21.32
C PHE A 147 9.10 -13.14 20.02
N VAL A 148 8.01 -12.63 19.46
CA VAL A 148 7.49 -13.07 18.15
C VAL A 148 7.86 -12.02 17.10
N SER A 149 8.68 -12.41 16.14
CA SER A 149 8.97 -11.62 14.96
C SER A 149 8.06 -12.02 13.82
N ARG A 150 7.72 -11.08 12.97
CA ARG A 150 7.02 -11.40 11.71
C ARG A 150 7.85 -12.26 10.78
N GLY A 151 9.17 -12.04 10.68
CA GLY A 151 10.06 -12.83 9.81
C GLY A 151 9.70 -12.81 8.32
N ASP A 152 8.88 -11.86 7.86
CA ASP A 152 8.22 -11.85 6.53
C ASP A 152 8.76 -10.78 5.56
N LYS A 153 9.87 -10.16 5.92
CA LYS A 153 10.50 -9.07 5.16
C LYS A 153 9.60 -7.83 4.99
N SER A 154 8.58 -7.66 5.84
CA SER A 154 7.74 -6.46 5.88
C SER A 154 8.47 -5.24 6.42
N GLY A 155 7.87 -4.05 6.29
CA GLY A 155 8.40 -2.84 6.90
C GLY A 155 8.50 -2.93 8.42
N THR A 156 7.56 -3.60 9.09
CA THR A 156 7.63 -3.87 10.53
C THR A 156 8.81 -4.77 10.89
N HIS A 157 9.03 -5.85 10.12
CA HIS A 157 10.18 -6.73 10.32
C HIS A 157 11.51 -5.98 10.08
N ALA A 158 11.58 -5.17 9.02
CA ALA A 158 12.76 -4.36 8.75
C ALA A 158 13.04 -3.34 9.87
N ALA A 159 12.01 -2.69 10.42
CA ALA A 159 12.13 -1.79 11.56
C ALA A 159 12.58 -2.53 12.82
N GLU A 160 12.00 -3.70 13.10
CA GLU A 160 12.36 -4.57 14.21
C GLU A 160 13.86 -4.90 14.19
N LEU A 161 14.37 -5.38 13.06
CA LEU A 161 15.79 -5.72 12.91
C LEU A 161 16.71 -4.51 13.12
N ARG A 162 16.30 -3.31 12.66
CA ARG A 162 17.04 -2.08 12.93
C ARG A 162 17.06 -1.75 14.44
N TYR A 163 15.96 -1.92 15.15
CA TYR A 163 15.92 -1.68 16.59
C TYR A 163 16.76 -2.69 17.39
N TRP A 164 16.73 -3.96 17.02
CA TRP A 164 17.62 -4.97 17.60
C TRP A 164 19.09 -4.62 17.40
N LYS A 165 19.46 -4.18 16.21
CA LYS A 165 20.81 -3.72 15.93
C LYS A 165 21.21 -2.51 16.77
N LEU A 166 20.32 -1.53 16.93
CA LEU A 166 20.55 -0.36 17.80
C LEU A 166 20.68 -0.77 19.27
N ALA A 167 19.97 -1.80 19.70
CA ALA A 167 20.08 -2.37 21.04
C ALA A 167 21.40 -3.13 21.27
N GLY A 168 22.23 -3.29 20.28
CA GLY A 168 23.47 -4.08 20.35
C GLY A 168 23.21 -5.57 20.53
N ALA A 169 22.02 -6.05 20.23
CA ALA A 169 21.60 -7.43 20.36
C ALA A 169 21.28 -8.02 19.00
N ASP A 170 21.69 -9.28 18.78
CA ASP A 170 21.29 -10.05 17.63
C ASP A 170 20.08 -10.92 18.04
N ALA A 171 18.90 -10.46 17.65
CA ALA A 171 17.63 -11.08 18.05
C ALA A 171 17.55 -12.56 17.72
N ALA A 172 18.06 -12.96 16.57
CA ALA A 172 17.94 -14.32 16.06
C ALA A 172 18.72 -15.36 16.90
N LYS A 173 19.54 -14.91 17.86
CA LYS A 173 20.40 -15.81 18.65
C LYS A 173 19.81 -16.23 20.00
N GLY A 174 18.75 -15.57 20.45
CA GLY A 174 18.08 -15.94 21.69
C GLY A 174 17.04 -17.05 21.47
N SER A 175 16.96 -18.03 22.38
CA SER A 175 15.96 -19.10 22.29
C SER A 175 14.51 -18.60 22.42
N GLY A 176 14.33 -17.41 22.99
CA GLY A 176 13.03 -16.73 23.10
C GLY A 176 12.56 -16.05 21.82
N TYR A 177 13.46 -15.81 20.86
CA TYR A 177 13.11 -15.16 19.60
C TYR A 177 12.57 -16.17 18.58
N LYS A 178 11.39 -15.92 18.02
CA LYS A 178 10.73 -16.81 17.07
C LYS A 178 10.15 -16.04 15.90
N GLU A 179 10.55 -16.39 14.71
CA GLU A 179 9.97 -15.87 13.48
C GLU A 179 8.76 -16.70 13.05
N CYS A 180 7.60 -16.03 12.83
CA CYS A 180 6.40 -16.74 12.38
C CYS A 180 6.28 -16.83 10.86
N GLY A 181 7.02 -16.02 10.10
CA GLY A 181 6.84 -15.92 8.65
C GLY A 181 5.46 -15.40 8.25
N CYS A 182 4.84 -14.55 9.08
CA CYS A 182 3.42 -14.24 8.99
C CYS A 182 3.12 -12.73 9.04
N GLY A 183 1.89 -12.35 8.67
CA GLY A 183 1.41 -10.97 8.74
C GLY A 183 1.17 -10.50 10.19
N MET A 184 0.88 -9.20 10.38
CA MET A 184 0.78 -8.61 11.72
C MET A 184 -0.34 -9.20 12.58
N GLY A 185 -1.52 -9.45 12.01
CA GLY A 185 -2.64 -10.04 12.73
C GLY A 185 -2.31 -11.42 13.31
N PRO A 186 -1.85 -12.40 12.51
CA PRO A 186 -1.34 -13.67 13.01
C PRO A 186 -0.21 -13.55 14.04
N ALA A 187 0.76 -12.64 13.83
CA ALA A 187 1.85 -12.42 14.79
C ALA A 187 1.33 -11.96 16.17
N LEU A 188 0.36 -11.04 16.17
CA LEU A 188 -0.30 -10.58 17.41
C LEU A 188 -1.06 -11.72 18.12
N ASN A 189 -1.76 -12.57 17.36
CA ASN A 189 -2.45 -13.74 17.93
C ASN A 189 -1.46 -14.73 18.56
N ILE A 190 -0.33 -15.00 17.88
CA ILE A 190 0.71 -15.89 18.41
C ILE A 190 1.32 -15.28 19.68
N ALA A 191 1.64 -14.00 19.67
CA ALA A 191 2.19 -13.32 20.84
C ALA A 191 1.23 -13.40 22.05
N ALA A 192 -0.05 -13.12 21.83
CA ALA A 192 -1.08 -13.20 22.86
C ALA A 192 -1.20 -14.64 23.44
N SER A 193 -1.22 -15.65 22.59
CA SER A 193 -1.38 -17.05 23.00
C SER A 193 -0.12 -17.65 23.67
N SER A 194 1.06 -17.11 23.37
CA SER A 194 2.34 -17.60 23.91
C SER A 194 2.94 -16.71 25.01
N ASN A 195 2.20 -15.73 25.46
CA ASN A 195 2.66 -14.75 26.47
C ASN A 195 3.99 -14.10 26.05
N ALA A 196 4.08 -13.69 24.79
CA ALA A 196 5.30 -13.16 24.19
C ALA A 196 5.18 -11.66 23.85
N TYR A 197 6.32 -11.04 23.65
CA TYR A 197 6.41 -9.68 23.12
C TYR A 197 6.40 -9.69 21.60
N VAL A 198 5.93 -8.61 20.99
CA VAL A 198 5.88 -8.42 19.53
C VAL A 198 5.97 -6.94 19.18
N LEU A 199 6.72 -6.60 18.13
CA LEU A 199 6.70 -5.27 17.59
C LEU A 199 5.53 -5.14 16.61
N ALA A 200 4.72 -4.10 16.77
CA ALA A 200 3.62 -3.81 15.87
C ALA A 200 3.58 -2.32 15.51
N ASP A 201 3.00 -2.00 14.36
CA ASP A 201 2.57 -0.63 14.12
C ASP A 201 1.33 -0.31 14.98
N ARG A 202 1.28 0.94 15.47
CA ARG A 202 0.21 1.37 16.36
C ARG A 202 -1.17 1.31 15.69
N GLY A 203 -1.26 1.65 14.40
CA GLY A 203 -2.52 1.65 13.68
C GLY A 203 -3.15 0.25 13.65
N THR A 204 -2.37 -0.77 13.30
CA THR A 204 -2.84 -2.16 13.31
C THR A 204 -3.23 -2.61 14.71
N TRP A 205 -2.43 -2.28 15.74
CA TRP A 205 -2.76 -2.60 17.12
C TRP A 205 -4.08 -1.97 17.58
N LEU A 206 -4.31 -0.70 17.27
CA LEU A 206 -5.55 -0.01 17.65
C LEU A 206 -6.78 -0.62 16.98
N ASN A 207 -6.65 -1.17 15.78
CA ASN A 207 -7.75 -1.84 15.07
C ASN A 207 -7.83 -3.35 15.36
N PHE A 208 -6.87 -3.91 16.08
CA PHE A 208 -6.83 -5.34 16.40
C PHE A 208 -7.88 -5.70 17.45
N LYS A 209 -8.80 -6.59 17.10
CA LYS A 209 -9.97 -6.89 17.94
C LYS A 209 -9.71 -7.94 19.02
N ASN A 210 -8.72 -8.80 18.82
CA ASN A 210 -8.38 -9.88 19.74
C ASN A 210 -7.32 -9.44 20.76
N ARG A 211 -7.50 -8.24 21.31
CA ARG A 211 -6.67 -7.75 22.42
C ARG A 211 -7.14 -8.44 23.70
N ALA A 212 -6.24 -9.16 24.37
CA ALA A 212 -6.50 -9.61 25.73
C ALA A 212 -6.62 -8.37 26.64
N ASP A 213 -7.61 -8.36 27.51
CA ASP A 213 -7.88 -7.26 28.45
C ASP A 213 -6.75 -7.06 29.50
#